data_5dacb71862d8ffdbb35bac908d59398f
#
_entry.id   5dacb71862d8ffdbb35bac908d59398f
#
_cell.length_a   1.000
_cell.length_b   1.000
_cell.length_c   1.000
_cell.angle_alpha   90.00
_cell.angle_beta   90.00
_cell.angle_gamma   90.00
#
_symmetry.space_group_name_H-M   'P 1'
#
loop_
_entity.id
_entity.type
_entity.pdbx_description
1 polymer ?
#
loop_
_entity_poly.entity_id
_entity_poly.type
_entity_poly.pdbx_seq_one_letter_code
_entity_poly.pdbx_strand_id
1 'polypeptide(L)'
;MGDVSIVPMLSVRRGAEALEFYKTAFGAHELFRIDNDKGEVVARLSAGGAEFWVADESPAHRNFSPESLGGGTVRMLLVVDDPDSMFNRAVDAGATVVSPVGNQHGWRVGRVADPFGHHWEIARRLS
;
A
#
# COMPACT_ATOMS: atom_id res chain seq x y z
N MET A 1 -7.19 19.96 -22.48
CA MET A 1 -6.04 19.05 -22.31
C MET A 1 -6.04 18.48 -20.91
N GLY A 2 -6.09 17.17 -20.74
CA GLY A 2 -6.07 16.54 -19.43
C GLY A 2 -4.66 16.34 -18.90
N ASP A 3 -4.53 16.33 -17.59
CA ASP A 3 -3.28 15.98 -16.94
C ASP A 3 -3.01 14.48 -17.08
N VAL A 4 -1.73 14.12 -17.03
CA VAL A 4 -1.32 12.71 -17.00
C VAL A 4 -1.08 12.31 -15.53
N SER A 5 -1.55 11.14 -15.15
CA SER A 5 -1.26 10.59 -13.84
C SER A 5 -0.97 9.10 -13.96
N ILE A 6 -0.22 8.58 -13.01
CA ILE A 6 0.03 7.15 -12.87
C ILE A 6 -0.46 6.78 -11.49
N VAL A 7 -1.40 5.83 -11.43
CA VAL A 7 -2.01 5.44 -10.17
C VAL A 7 -1.83 3.93 -10.00
N PRO A 8 -1.24 3.48 -8.88
CA PRO A 8 -1.07 2.05 -8.63
C PRO A 8 -2.41 1.36 -8.43
N MET A 9 -2.50 0.10 -8.87
CA MET A 9 -3.61 -0.78 -8.57
C MET A 9 -3.04 -2.05 -7.93
N LEU A 10 -3.33 -2.24 -6.65
CA LEU A 10 -2.81 -3.35 -5.87
C LEU A 10 -3.82 -4.49 -5.87
N SER A 11 -3.37 -5.69 -6.27
CA SER A 11 -4.18 -6.90 -6.16
C SER A 11 -3.84 -7.60 -4.85
N VAL A 12 -4.87 -8.00 -4.10
CA VAL A 12 -4.71 -8.65 -2.79
C VAL A 12 -5.68 -9.83 -2.69
N ARG A 13 -5.41 -10.76 -1.78
CA ARG A 13 -6.30 -11.89 -1.53
C ARG A 13 -7.52 -11.53 -0.69
N ARG A 14 -7.36 -10.56 0.22
CA ARG A 14 -8.40 -10.21 1.19
C ARG A 14 -8.63 -8.70 1.11
N GLY A 15 -9.38 -8.29 0.08
CA GLY A 15 -9.56 -6.87 -0.23
C GLY A 15 -10.16 -6.07 0.91
N ALA A 16 -11.25 -6.55 1.51
CA ALA A 16 -11.91 -5.82 2.60
C ALA A 16 -10.96 -5.62 3.80
N GLU A 17 -10.18 -6.66 4.16
CA GLU A 17 -9.18 -6.55 5.23
C GLU A 17 -8.06 -5.59 4.83
N ALA A 18 -7.66 -5.60 3.58
CA ALA A 18 -6.61 -4.70 3.08
C ALA A 18 -7.04 -3.24 3.22
N LEU A 19 -8.29 -2.92 2.90
CA LEU A 19 -8.80 -1.56 3.06
C LEU A 19 -8.69 -1.11 4.52
N GLU A 20 -9.05 -1.97 5.46
CA GLU A 20 -8.95 -1.64 6.89
C GLU A 20 -7.49 -1.45 7.32
N PHE A 21 -6.59 -2.28 6.82
CA PHE A 21 -5.16 -2.11 7.10
C PHE A 21 -4.66 -0.75 6.62
N TYR A 22 -4.94 -0.38 5.37
CA TYR A 22 -4.42 0.88 4.82
C TYR A 22 -5.02 2.11 5.51
N LYS A 23 -6.26 2.02 5.96
CA LYS A 23 -6.87 3.07 6.79
C LYS A 23 -6.14 3.22 8.12
N THR A 24 -5.88 2.11 8.79
CA THR A 24 -5.22 2.11 10.10
C THR A 24 -3.74 2.49 9.98
N ALA A 25 -3.04 1.90 9.04
CA ALA A 25 -1.59 2.08 8.89
C ALA A 25 -1.21 3.45 8.32
N PHE A 26 -1.91 3.89 7.28
CA PHE A 26 -1.51 5.08 6.52
C PHE A 26 -2.50 6.24 6.60
N GLY A 27 -3.57 6.07 7.38
CA GLY A 27 -4.60 7.09 7.45
C GLY A 27 -5.38 7.24 6.16
N ALA A 28 -5.42 6.19 5.34
CA ALA A 28 -6.14 6.22 4.08
C ALA A 28 -7.66 6.27 4.31
N HIS A 29 -8.37 6.87 3.37
CA HIS A 29 -9.83 6.86 3.36
C HIS A 29 -10.33 6.49 1.96
N GLU A 30 -11.54 5.97 1.92
CA GLU A 30 -12.16 5.54 0.67
C GLU A 30 -12.70 6.72 -0.10
N LEU A 31 -12.29 6.85 -1.36
CA LEU A 31 -12.87 7.79 -2.31
C LEU A 31 -13.97 7.12 -3.13
N PHE A 32 -13.86 5.80 -3.29
CA PHE A 32 -14.78 5.00 -4.08
C PHE A 32 -14.67 3.55 -3.63
N ARG A 33 -15.79 2.82 -3.65
CA ARG A 33 -15.79 1.39 -3.31
C ARG A 33 -16.95 0.68 -3.98
N ILE A 34 -16.67 -0.49 -4.54
CA ILE A 34 -17.68 -1.43 -5.03
C ILE A 34 -17.43 -2.77 -4.35
N ASP A 35 -18.48 -3.37 -3.84
CA ASP A 35 -18.47 -4.73 -3.29
C ASP A 35 -19.31 -5.61 -4.22
N ASN A 36 -18.88 -6.86 -4.46
CA ASN A 36 -19.69 -7.82 -5.20
C ASN A 36 -20.38 -8.80 -4.24
N ASP A 37 -21.17 -9.72 -4.80
CA ASP A 37 -21.95 -10.68 -4.01
C ASP A 37 -21.08 -11.65 -3.23
N LYS A 38 -19.81 -11.80 -3.59
CA LYS A 38 -18.85 -12.69 -2.92
C LYS A 38 -18.07 -11.99 -1.82
N GLY A 39 -18.33 -10.70 -1.58
CA GLY A 39 -17.58 -9.92 -0.62
C GLY A 39 -16.23 -9.43 -1.13
N GLU A 40 -15.98 -9.57 -2.41
CA GLU A 40 -14.78 -9.01 -3.04
C GLU A 40 -14.98 -7.52 -3.27
N VAL A 41 -13.89 -6.75 -3.19
CA VAL A 41 -13.96 -5.29 -3.28
C VAL A 41 -13.03 -4.75 -4.36
N VAL A 42 -13.42 -3.61 -4.90
CA VAL A 42 -12.56 -2.71 -5.67
C VAL A 42 -12.73 -1.34 -5.06
N ALA A 43 -11.64 -0.72 -4.65
CA ALA A 43 -11.72 0.58 -3.98
C ALA A 43 -10.58 1.49 -4.39
N ARG A 44 -10.88 2.79 -4.42
CA ARG A 44 -9.88 3.85 -4.58
C ARG A 44 -9.68 4.50 -3.21
N LEU A 45 -8.44 4.57 -2.78
CA LEU A 45 -8.05 5.11 -1.48
C LEU A 45 -7.20 6.37 -1.67
N SER A 46 -7.23 7.23 -0.66
CA SER A 46 -6.34 8.38 -0.57
C SER A 46 -5.68 8.41 0.79
N ALA A 47 -4.35 8.46 0.80
CA ALA A 47 -3.56 8.66 2.00
C ALA A 47 -2.87 10.02 1.89
N GLY A 48 -3.42 11.03 2.61
CA GLY A 48 -2.88 12.39 2.55
C GLY A 48 -2.87 13.00 1.15
N GLY A 49 -3.82 12.62 0.30
CA GLY A 49 -3.90 13.07 -1.08
C GLY A 49 -3.24 12.15 -2.09
N ALA A 50 -2.42 11.19 -1.64
CA ALA A 50 -1.80 10.20 -2.53
C ALA A 50 -2.80 9.06 -2.78
N GLU A 51 -3.09 8.79 -4.04
CA GLU A 51 -4.14 7.85 -4.42
C GLU A 51 -3.58 6.53 -4.92
N PHE A 52 -4.28 5.46 -4.60
CA PHE A 52 -4.02 4.13 -5.13
C PHE A 52 -5.30 3.29 -5.04
N TRP A 53 -5.38 2.26 -5.87
CA TRP A 53 -6.49 1.33 -5.90
C TRP A 53 -6.12 0.03 -5.24
N VAL A 54 -7.11 -0.62 -4.64
CA VAL A 54 -6.98 -1.95 -4.06
C VAL A 54 -8.15 -2.79 -4.55
N ALA A 55 -7.86 -4.00 -5.01
CA ALA A 55 -8.89 -4.93 -5.48
C ALA A 55 -8.51 -6.35 -5.07
N ASP A 56 -9.53 -7.16 -4.81
CA ASP A 56 -9.32 -8.60 -4.70
C ASP A 56 -8.69 -9.12 -5.98
N GLU A 57 -7.74 -10.04 -5.85
CA GLU A 57 -7.09 -10.61 -7.03
C GLU A 57 -8.11 -11.32 -7.92
N SER A 58 -7.83 -11.35 -9.20
CA SER A 58 -8.67 -12.00 -10.19
C SER A 58 -7.78 -12.78 -11.15
N PRO A 59 -7.44 -14.05 -10.82
CA PRO A 59 -6.55 -14.85 -11.68
C PRO A 59 -7.09 -15.03 -13.10
N ALA A 60 -8.41 -15.07 -13.27
CA ALA A 60 -9.03 -15.18 -14.60
C ALA A 60 -8.70 -13.98 -15.49
N HIS A 61 -8.44 -12.81 -14.90
CA HIS A 61 -8.03 -11.59 -15.61
C HIS A 61 -6.53 -11.34 -15.47
N ARG A 62 -5.77 -12.32 -14.97
CA ARG A 62 -4.33 -12.25 -14.72
C ARG A 62 -3.93 -11.16 -13.72
N ASN A 63 -4.82 -10.86 -12.79
CA ASN A 63 -4.55 -9.94 -11.68
C ASN A 63 -4.21 -10.79 -10.45
N PHE A 64 -2.92 -10.95 -10.18
CA PHE A 64 -2.44 -11.81 -9.10
C PHE A 64 -1.94 -10.97 -7.93
N SER A 65 -2.19 -11.48 -6.72
CA SER A 65 -1.61 -10.89 -5.51
C SER A 65 -0.17 -11.38 -5.32
N PRO A 66 0.66 -10.63 -4.56
CA PRO A 66 1.97 -11.12 -4.19
C PRO A 66 1.93 -12.44 -3.43
N GLU A 67 0.90 -12.66 -2.61
CA GLU A 67 0.73 -13.92 -1.89
C GLU A 67 0.60 -15.11 -2.84
N SER A 68 -0.15 -14.95 -3.93
CA SER A 68 -0.34 -16.01 -4.92
C SER A 68 0.92 -16.26 -5.75
N LEU A 69 1.72 -15.24 -6.01
CA LEU A 69 2.93 -15.36 -6.81
C LEU A 69 4.15 -15.75 -5.98
N GLY A 70 4.09 -15.57 -4.66
CA GLY A 70 5.24 -15.79 -3.80
C GLY A 70 6.24 -14.65 -3.82
N GLY A 71 5.83 -13.47 -4.23
CA GLY A 71 6.67 -12.28 -4.28
C GLY A 71 6.09 -11.23 -5.21
N GLY A 72 6.76 -10.11 -5.33
CA GLY A 72 6.34 -9.01 -6.20
C GLY A 72 7.52 -8.31 -6.82
N THR A 73 7.26 -7.47 -7.80
CA THR A 73 8.30 -6.75 -8.54
C THR A 73 8.29 -5.26 -8.25
N VAL A 74 7.12 -4.71 -7.89
CA VAL A 74 6.95 -3.28 -7.63
C VAL A 74 6.80 -3.08 -6.14
N ARG A 75 7.54 -2.12 -5.60
CA ARG A 75 7.33 -1.63 -4.25
C ARG A 75 6.79 -0.22 -4.30
N MET A 76 6.04 0.15 -3.29
CA MET A 76 5.45 1.47 -3.17
C MET A 76 6.40 2.36 -2.39
N LEU A 77 6.64 3.56 -2.89
CA LEU A 77 7.41 4.57 -2.16
C LEU A 77 6.41 5.59 -1.60
N LEU A 78 6.21 5.54 -0.30
CA LEU A 78 5.31 6.45 0.41
C LEU A 78 6.15 7.56 1.04
N VAL A 79 6.07 8.75 0.47
CA VAL A 79 6.84 9.88 0.93
C VAL A 79 6.00 10.68 1.93
N VAL A 80 6.50 10.82 3.15
CA VAL A 80 5.78 11.45 4.26
C VAL A 80 6.72 12.37 5.04
N ASP A 81 6.15 13.25 5.86
CA ASP A 81 6.95 14.17 6.68
C ASP A 81 7.65 13.46 7.84
N ASP A 82 7.03 12.44 8.41
CA ASP A 82 7.56 11.71 9.57
C ASP A 82 7.55 10.21 9.29
N PRO A 83 8.59 9.69 8.59
CA PRO A 83 8.63 8.26 8.26
C PRO A 83 8.73 7.36 9.50
N ASP A 84 9.37 7.79 10.57
CA ASP A 84 9.47 6.98 11.79
C ASP A 84 8.08 6.71 12.37
N SER A 85 7.26 7.73 12.51
CA SER A 85 5.91 7.60 13.04
C SER A 85 5.03 6.73 12.14
N MET A 86 5.06 6.98 10.84
CA MET A 86 4.27 6.21 9.88
C MET A 86 4.71 4.76 9.84
N PHE A 87 6.01 4.51 9.88
CA PHE A 87 6.58 3.16 9.91
C PHE A 87 6.07 2.39 11.15
N ASN A 88 6.17 3.01 12.33
CA ASN A 88 5.72 2.38 13.57
C ASN A 88 4.22 2.10 13.53
N ARG A 89 3.44 3.02 12.99
CA ARG A 89 2.00 2.85 12.83
C ARG A 89 1.67 1.67 11.91
N ALA A 90 2.41 1.51 10.82
CA ALA A 90 2.22 0.40 9.90
C ALA A 90 2.55 -0.95 10.56
N VAL A 91 3.65 -1.01 11.33
CA VAL A 91 4.03 -2.21 12.06
C VAL A 91 2.98 -2.56 13.12
N ASP A 92 2.50 -1.57 13.86
CA ASP A 92 1.45 -1.78 14.86
C ASP A 92 0.14 -2.29 14.22
N ALA A 93 -0.13 -1.89 12.98
CA ALA A 93 -1.31 -2.35 12.25
C ALA A 93 -1.15 -3.76 11.64
N GLY A 94 0.05 -4.33 11.66
CA GLY A 94 0.28 -5.70 11.22
C GLY A 94 1.33 -5.87 10.12
N ALA A 95 2.00 -4.81 9.69
CA ALA A 95 3.07 -4.93 8.71
C ALA A 95 4.32 -5.58 9.34
N THR A 96 5.10 -6.26 8.50
CA THR A 96 6.35 -6.88 8.90
C THR A 96 7.51 -5.99 8.53
N VAL A 97 8.47 -5.82 9.44
CA VAL A 97 9.68 -5.04 9.15
C VAL A 97 10.56 -5.81 8.17
N VAL A 98 10.87 -5.18 7.05
CA VAL A 98 11.87 -5.69 6.09
C VAL A 98 13.20 -5.00 6.34
N SER A 99 13.18 -3.67 6.56
CA SER A 99 14.37 -2.90 6.87
C SER A 99 13.96 -1.76 7.79
N PRO A 100 14.61 -1.59 8.96
CA PRO A 100 14.25 -0.52 9.88
C PRO A 100 14.54 0.85 9.27
N VAL A 101 13.90 1.89 9.85
CA VAL A 101 14.12 3.26 9.40
C VAL A 101 15.57 3.67 9.68
N GLY A 102 16.20 4.24 8.69
CA GLY A 102 17.56 4.76 8.78
C GLY A 102 17.83 5.76 7.66
N ASN A 103 18.96 6.42 7.75
CA ASN A 103 19.39 7.38 6.72
C ASN A 103 20.29 6.69 5.72
N GLN A 104 19.95 6.75 4.44
CA GLN A 104 20.78 6.21 3.37
C GLN A 104 20.49 6.91 2.05
N HIS A 105 21.53 7.18 1.30
CA HIS A 105 21.44 7.74 -0.05
C HIS A 105 20.60 9.03 -0.14
N GLY A 106 20.64 9.87 0.89
CA GLY A 106 19.89 11.12 0.90
C GLY A 106 18.44 10.98 1.32
N TRP A 107 18.05 9.82 1.84
CA TRP A 107 16.71 9.54 2.33
C TRP A 107 16.74 9.02 3.76
N ARG A 108 15.71 9.38 4.51
CA ARG A 108 15.38 8.66 5.73
C ARG A 108 14.26 7.69 5.35
N VAL A 109 14.54 6.39 5.42
CA VAL A 109 13.65 5.40 4.84
C VAL A 109 13.66 4.10 5.63
N GLY A 110 12.49 3.49 5.76
CA GLY A 110 12.33 2.13 6.24
C GLY A 110 11.43 1.37 5.29
N ARG A 111 11.50 0.04 5.32
CA ARG A 111 10.70 -0.80 4.45
C ARG A 111 9.90 -1.80 5.26
N VAL A 112 8.62 -1.90 4.94
CA VAL A 112 7.72 -2.90 5.52
C VAL A 112 7.09 -3.72 4.41
N ALA A 113 6.70 -4.95 4.74
CA ALA A 113 5.78 -5.73 3.91
C ALA A 113 4.42 -5.68 4.58
N ASP A 114 3.38 -5.31 3.83
CA ASP A 114 2.04 -5.33 4.40
C ASP A 114 1.54 -6.78 4.53
N PRO A 115 0.42 -7.02 5.26
CA PRO A 115 -0.08 -8.38 5.46
C PRO A 115 -0.53 -9.09 4.17
N PHE A 116 -0.56 -8.37 3.05
CA PHE A 116 -1.03 -8.86 1.76
C PHE A 116 0.12 -9.06 0.77
N GLY A 117 1.36 -8.84 1.23
CA GLY A 117 2.56 -9.11 0.46
C GLY A 117 3.12 -7.93 -0.31
N HIS A 118 2.48 -6.78 -0.30
CA HIS A 118 3.01 -5.59 -0.96
C HIS A 118 4.07 -4.92 -0.08
N HIS A 119 5.14 -4.45 -0.69
CA HIS A 119 6.22 -3.77 0.01
C HIS A 119 6.06 -2.26 -0.09
N TRP A 120 6.31 -1.60 1.03
CA TRP A 120 6.22 -0.15 1.16
C TRP A 120 7.52 0.40 1.74
N GLU A 121 8.16 1.27 0.99
CA GLU A 121 9.25 2.09 1.53
C GLU A 121 8.62 3.38 2.03
N ILE A 122 8.81 3.65 3.31
CA ILE A 122 8.22 4.82 3.98
C ILE A 122 9.38 5.78 4.20
N ALA A 123 9.31 6.95 3.58
CA ALA A 123 10.51 7.75 3.37
C ALA A 123 10.26 9.26 3.44
N ARG A 124 11.33 9.96 3.75
CA ARG A 124 11.44 11.42 3.62
C ARG A 124 12.78 11.74 2.98
N ARG A 125 12.75 12.63 2.02
CA ARG A 125 13.99 13.08 1.40
C ARG A 125 14.75 13.98 2.37
N LEU A 126 16.04 13.73 2.53
CA LEU A 126 16.94 14.59 3.29
C LEU A 126 17.45 15.68 2.36
N SER A 127 17.41 16.90 2.80
CA SER A 127 17.81 18.05 1.98
C SER A 127 19.31 18.23 1.89
#